data_cd7d84aed50804e0090790d3ca5b8696
#
_entry.id   cd7d84aed50804e0090790d3ca5b8696
#
_cell.length_a   1.000
_cell.length_b   1.000
_cell.length_c   1.000
_cell.angle_alpha   90.00
_cell.angle_beta   90.00
_cell.angle_gamma   90.00
#
_symmetry.space_group_name_H-M   'P 1'
#
loop_
_entity.id
_entity.type
_entity.pdbx_description
1 polymer ?
#
loop_
_entity_poly.entity_id
_entity_poly.type
_entity_poly.pdbx_seq_one_letter_code
_entity_poly.pdbx_strand_id
1 'polypeptide(L)'
;MSNFILAPTPDAAYTAELHYYYRPASLTAGSDSGTTWLSENAPNALLYGCLVEAYTFMEGDPDLLNTYNQRFTEAILSLKNFGEAKEVTDDYTTGMIIKQKQ
;
A
#
# COMPACT_ATOMS: atom_id res chain seq x y z
N MET A 1 -5.05 -12.63 19.62
CA MET A 1 -6.03 -12.27 18.61
C MET A 1 -6.66 -10.93 18.93
N SER A 2 -6.77 -10.10 17.94
CA SER A 2 -7.29 -8.75 18.14
C SER A 2 -8.80 -8.73 17.95
N ASN A 3 -9.49 -8.08 18.88
CA ASN A 3 -10.93 -7.95 18.82
C ASN A 3 -11.30 -6.50 19.08
N PHE A 4 -12.50 -6.13 18.66
CA PHE A 4 -13.08 -4.85 19.03
C PHE A 4 -14.46 -5.08 19.61
N ILE A 5 -14.87 -4.14 20.44
CA ILE A 5 -16.11 -4.28 21.20
C ILE A 5 -17.10 -3.23 20.73
N LEU A 6 -18.31 -3.66 20.45
CA LEU A 6 -19.38 -2.76 20.05
C LEU A 6 -20.21 -2.34 21.25
N ALA A 7 -20.55 -1.07 21.30
CA ALA A 7 -21.35 -0.52 22.39
C ALA A 7 -22.34 0.50 21.83
N PRO A 8 -23.59 0.49 22.28
CA PRO A 8 -24.18 -0.47 23.18
C PRO A 8 -24.29 -1.85 22.56
N THR A 9 -24.59 -2.86 23.38
CA THR A 9 -24.72 -4.23 22.90
C THR A 9 -25.82 -4.31 21.83
N PRO A 10 -25.51 -4.86 20.65
CA PRO A 10 -26.53 -4.98 19.61
C PRO A 10 -27.64 -5.95 19.99
N ASP A 11 -28.84 -5.64 19.60
CA ASP A 11 -30.00 -6.48 19.87
C ASP A 11 -30.37 -7.38 18.70
N ALA A 12 -29.64 -7.32 17.62
CA ALA A 12 -29.85 -8.12 16.42
C ALA A 12 -28.55 -8.20 15.63
N ALA A 13 -28.58 -8.95 14.54
CA ALA A 13 -27.45 -9.01 13.63
C ALA A 13 -27.46 -7.80 12.71
N TYR A 14 -26.39 -7.03 12.73
CA TYR A 14 -26.23 -5.86 11.89
C TYR A 14 -24.98 -6.00 11.03
N THR A 15 -25.04 -5.38 9.86
CA THR A 15 -23.87 -5.30 9.01
C THR A 15 -23.00 -4.13 9.47
N ALA A 16 -21.73 -4.39 9.70
CA ALA A 16 -20.78 -3.36 10.09
C ALA A 16 -19.69 -3.26 9.05
N GLU A 17 -19.25 -2.04 8.79
CA GLU A 17 -18.16 -1.78 7.85
C GLU A 17 -16.99 -1.21 8.64
N LEU A 18 -15.83 -1.87 8.52
CA LEU A 18 -14.64 -1.51 9.30
C LEU A 18 -13.58 -0.98 8.38
N HIS A 19 -13.08 0.22 8.67
CA HIS A 19 -11.96 0.82 7.95
C HIS A 19 -10.76 0.88 8.88
N TYR A 20 -9.64 0.30 8.44
CA TYR A 20 -8.47 0.23 9.31
C TYR A 20 -7.21 0.03 8.47
N TYR A 21 -6.07 0.31 9.11
CA TYR A 21 -4.77 0.05 8.50
C TYR A 21 -4.28 -1.32 8.95
N TYR A 22 -3.67 -2.04 8.04
CA TYR A 22 -3.15 -3.36 8.37
C TYR A 22 -1.84 -3.58 7.63
N ARG A 23 -1.07 -4.53 8.13
CA ARG A 23 0.16 -4.94 7.46
C ARG A 23 -0.16 -6.06 6.48
N PRO A 24 0.14 -5.87 5.19
CA PRO A 24 -0.11 -6.93 4.22
C PRO A 24 0.64 -8.20 4.55
N ALA A 25 0.14 -9.33 4.04
CA ALA A 25 0.78 -10.59 4.23
C ALA A 25 2.15 -10.61 3.54
N SER A 26 3.05 -11.43 4.10
CA SER A 26 4.37 -11.61 3.50
C SER A 26 4.25 -12.31 2.15
N LEU A 27 5.22 -12.07 1.28
CA LEU A 27 5.29 -12.76 -0.01
C LEU A 27 5.39 -14.27 0.18
N THR A 28 5.96 -14.71 1.28
CA THR A 28 6.13 -16.14 1.54
C THR A 28 4.88 -16.79 2.10
N ALA A 29 3.85 -16.03 2.39
CA ALA A 29 2.62 -16.57 2.97
C ALA A 29 1.75 -17.28 1.95
N GLY A 30 1.96 -17.04 0.66
CA GLY A 30 1.20 -17.68 -0.39
C GLY A 30 1.97 -18.83 -1.03
N SER A 31 1.32 -19.51 -1.96
CA SER A 31 1.97 -20.50 -2.78
C SER A 31 2.84 -19.83 -3.86
N ASP A 32 3.54 -20.65 -4.64
CA ASP A 32 4.38 -20.12 -5.71
C ASP A 32 3.61 -19.27 -6.72
N SER A 33 2.33 -19.54 -6.87
CA SER A 33 1.46 -18.79 -7.77
C SER A 33 0.66 -17.71 -7.03
N GLY A 34 0.89 -17.54 -5.73
CA GLY A 34 0.17 -16.54 -4.95
C GLY A 34 0.58 -15.13 -5.30
N THR A 35 -0.34 -14.20 -5.08
CA THR A 35 -0.09 -12.78 -5.32
C THR A 35 -0.33 -12.00 -4.04
N THR A 36 0.23 -10.80 -4.00
CA THR A 36 -0.01 -9.85 -2.92
C THR A 36 -0.53 -8.56 -3.52
N TRP A 37 -1.09 -7.70 -2.66
CA TRP A 37 -1.54 -6.40 -3.13
C TRP A 37 -0.42 -5.64 -3.84
N LEU A 38 0.79 -5.72 -3.28
CA LEU A 38 1.93 -5.01 -3.84
C LEU A 38 2.31 -5.55 -5.21
N SER A 39 2.30 -6.86 -5.37
CA SER A 39 2.66 -7.45 -6.65
C SER A 39 1.66 -7.13 -7.75
N GLU A 40 0.41 -6.92 -7.40
CA GLU A 40 -0.63 -6.59 -8.36
C GLU A 40 -0.70 -5.10 -8.67
N ASN A 41 -0.49 -4.26 -7.68
CA ASN A 41 -0.73 -2.83 -7.82
C ASN A 41 0.55 -2.02 -8.00
N ALA A 42 1.69 -2.53 -7.55
CA ALA A 42 2.96 -1.83 -7.66
C ALA A 42 4.10 -2.80 -7.98
N PRO A 43 4.02 -3.53 -9.11
CA PRO A 43 5.05 -4.52 -9.44
C PRO A 43 6.43 -3.90 -9.63
N ASN A 44 6.50 -2.68 -10.14
CA ASN A 44 7.79 -2.02 -10.33
C ASN A 44 8.47 -1.70 -9.01
N ALA A 45 7.71 -1.26 -8.02
CA ALA A 45 8.28 -1.01 -6.70
C ALA A 45 8.87 -2.27 -6.11
N LEU A 46 8.17 -3.39 -6.23
CA LEU A 46 8.65 -4.66 -5.73
C LEU A 46 9.90 -5.10 -6.49
N LEU A 47 9.87 -5.02 -7.81
CA LEU A 47 10.99 -5.43 -8.66
C LEU A 47 12.25 -4.64 -8.34
N TYR A 48 12.17 -3.33 -8.37
CA TYR A 48 13.37 -2.51 -8.16
C TYR A 48 13.84 -2.51 -6.72
N GLY A 49 12.94 -2.66 -5.76
CA GLY A 49 13.34 -2.87 -4.39
C GLY A 49 14.18 -4.13 -4.22
N CYS A 50 13.73 -5.22 -4.84
CA CYS A 50 14.48 -6.47 -4.81
C CYS A 50 15.83 -6.34 -5.51
N LEU A 51 15.88 -5.63 -6.65
CA LEU A 51 17.12 -5.43 -7.39
C LEU A 51 18.13 -4.62 -6.59
N VAL A 52 17.68 -3.58 -5.89
CA VAL A 52 18.56 -2.78 -5.04
C VAL A 52 19.18 -3.66 -3.95
N GLU A 53 18.37 -4.45 -3.29
CA GLU A 53 18.87 -5.32 -2.23
C GLU A 53 19.80 -6.41 -2.78
N ALA A 54 19.46 -7.00 -3.92
CA ALA A 54 20.28 -8.04 -4.53
C ALA A 54 21.62 -7.49 -4.96
N TYR A 55 21.64 -6.32 -5.59
CA TYR A 55 22.90 -5.72 -6.05
C TYR A 55 23.76 -5.27 -4.87
N THR A 56 23.15 -4.79 -3.80
CA THR A 56 23.88 -4.46 -2.60
C THR A 56 24.56 -5.69 -2.02
N PHE A 57 23.83 -6.80 -1.98
CA PHE A 57 24.36 -8.07 -1.48
C PHE A 57 25.51 -8.60 -2.35
N MET A 58 25.35 -8.48 -3.66
CA MET A 58 26.32 -9.01 -4.62
C MET A 58 27.49 -8.05 -4.90
N GLU A 59 27.50 -6.90 -4.26
CA GLU A 59 28.50 -5.87 -4.50
C GLU A 59 28.60 -5.51 -6.00
N GLY A 60 27.42 -5.31 -6.61
CA GLY A 60 27.35 -5.03 -8.03
C GLY A 60 27.84 -3.65 -8.41
N ASP A 61 27.79 -3.36 -9.71
CA ASP A 61 28.24 -2.11 -10.27
C ASP A 61 27.54 -0.92 -9.64
N PRO A 62 28.28 0.06 -9.08
CA PRO A 62 27.65 1.23 -8.46
C PRO A 62 26.76 2.03 -9.39
N ASP A 63 27.09 2.12 -10.67
CA ASP A 63 26.28 2.87 -11.63
C ASP A 63 24.92 2.22 -11.83
N LEU A 64 24.89 0.90 -11.95
CA LEU A 64 23.64 0.17 -12.06
C LEU A 64 22.84 0.24 -10.76
N LEU A 65 23.51 0.18 -9.64
CA LEU A 65 22.84 0.31 -8.35
C LEU A 65 22.15 1.66 -8.22
N ASN A 66 22.83 2.74 -8.66
CA ASN A 66 22.22 4.07 -8.66
C ASN A 66 20.99 4.12 -9.56
N THR A 67 21.06 3.49 -10.73
CA THR A 67 19.91 3.43 -11.64
C THR A 67 18.74 2.71 -10.97
N TYR A 68 19.00 1.59 -10.33
CA TYR A 68 17.94 0.85 -9.65
C TYR A 68 17.35 1.65 -8.50
N ASN A 69 18.18 2.37 -7.74
CA ASN A 69 17.69 3.25 -6.68
C ASN A 69 16.77 4.35 -7.22
N GLN A 70 17.14 4.94 -8.35
CA GLN A 70 16.29 5.95 -8.99
C GLN A 70 14.95 5.37 -9.40
N ARG A 71 14.97 4.20 -10.03
CA ARG A 71 13.74 3.54 -10.47
C ARG A 71 12.87 3.16 -9.28
N PHE A 72 13.48 2.70 -8.21
CA PHE A 72 12.76 2.38 -7.00
C PHE A 72 12.09 3.62 -6.41
N THR A 73 12.82 4.73 -6.34
CA THR A 73 12.28 5.99 -5.83
C THR A 73 11.10 6.46 -6.67
N GLU A 74 11.21 6.36 -8.00
CA GLU A 74 10.12 6.74 -8.89
C GLU A 74 8.89 5.86 -8.66
N ALA A 75 9.10 4.57 -8.48
CA ALA A 75 8.01 3.63 -8.25
C ALA A 75 7.31 3.91 -6.92
N ILE A 76 8.08 4.21 -5.88
CA ILE A 76 7.52 4.56 -4.57
C ILE A 76 6.73 5.86 -4.66
N LEU A 77 7.24 6.83 -5.40
CA LEU A 77 6.53 8.09 -5.57
C LEU A 77 5.20 7.89 -6.31
N SER A 78 5.20 7.06 -7.33
CA SER A 78 3.96 6.72 -8.04
C SER A 78 2.96 6.05 -7.12
N LEU A 79 3.43 5.16 -6.26
CA LEU A 79 2.56 4.48 -5.31
C LEU A 79 1.98 5.48 -4.30
N LYS A 80 2.80 6.41 -3.85
CA LYS A 80 2.33 7.45 -2.94
C LYS A 80 1.26 8.32 -3.58
N ASN A 81 1.49 8.72 -4.83
CA ASN A 81 0.52 9.53 -5.54
C ASN A 81 -0.81 8.79 -5.74
N PHE A 82 -0.74 7.49 -5.99
CA PHE A 82 -1.94 6.67 -6.08
C PHE A 82 -2.74 6.69 -4.77
N GLY A 83 -2.05 6.55 -3.66
CA GLY A 83 -2.70 6.59 -2.35
C GLY A 83 -3.31 7.95 -2.04
N GLU A 84 -2.58 9.01 -2.34
CA GLU A 84 -3.08 10.37 -2.10
C GLU A 84 -4.28 10.70 -2.98
N ALA A 85 -4.27 10.21 -4.21
CA ALA A 85 -5.42 10.41 -5.10
C ALA A 85 -6.68 9.76 -4.53
N LYS A 86 -6.54 8.58 -3.93
CA LYS A 86 -7.67 7.92 -3.29
C LYS A 86 -8.17 8.72 -2.10
N GLU A 87 -7.27 9.25 -1.31
CA GLU A 87 -7.66 10.05 -0.16
C GLU A 87 -8.42 11.31 -0.57
N VAL A 88 -7.95 11.97 -1.62
CA VAL A 88 -8.63 13.15 -2.14
C VAL A 88 -10.04 12.79 -2.60
N THR A 89 -10.19 11.66 -3.26
CA THR A 89 -11.50 11.20 -3.69
C THR A 89 -12.42 10.97 -2.49
N ASP A 90 -11.89 10.39 -1.44
CA ASP A 90 -12.66 10.15 -0.23
C ASP A 90 -13.09 11.46 0.42
N ASP A 91 -12.21 12.44 0.44
CA ASP A 91 -12.55 13.76 0.97
C ASP A 91 -13.70 14.38 0.19
N TYR A 92 -13.69 14.23 -1.11
CA TYR A 92 -14.80 14.73 -1.93
C TYR A 92 -16.10 14.04 -1.56
N THR A 93 -16.06 12.74 -1.35
CA THR A 93 -17.28 12.02 -1.00
C THR A 93 -17.81 12.41 0.36
N THR A 94 -16.97 12.89 1.25
CA THR A 94 -17.43 13.39 2.55
C THR A 94 -18.00 14.79 2.45
N GLY A 95 -17.84 15.45 1.33
CA GLY A 95 -18.38 16.79 1.14
C GLY A 95 -17.61 17.91 1.78
N MET A 96 -16.46 17.61 2.34
CA MET A 96 -15.68 18.63 3.04
C MET A 96 -15.19 19.74 2.12
N ILE A 97 -14.91 19.40 0.89
CA ILE A 97 -14.42 20.37 -0.08
C ILE A 97 -15.45 21.43 -0.36
N ILE A 98 -16.71 21.08 -0.28
CA ILE A 98 -17.80 21.96 -0.65
C ILE A 98 -17.85 23.18 0.22
N LYS A 99 -17.42 23.08 1.44
CA LYS A 99 -17.51 24.19 2.38
C LYS A 99 -16.65 25.36 2.00
N GLN A 100 -15.70 25.18 1.15
CA GLN A 100 -14.74 26.21 0.83
C GLN A 100 -15.24 27.19 -0.20
N LYS A 101 -16.38 26.96 -0.72
CA LYS A 101 -16.90 27.78 -1.78
C LYS A 101 -17.51 29.08 -1.32
N GLN A 102 -17.77 29.20 -0.09
CA GLN A 102 -18.39 30.42 0.42
C GLN A 102 -17.67 31.67 0.03
#